data_9fa5f5309f25af924d69c6d6c49d8ef4
#
_entry.id   9fa5f5309f25af924d69c6d6c49d8ef4
#
_cell.length_a   1.000
_cell.length_b   1.000
_cell.length_c   1.000
_cell.angle_alpha   90.00
_cell.angle_beta   90.00
_cell.angle_gamma   90.00
#
_symmetry.space_group_name_H-M   'P 1'
#
loop_
_entity.id
_entity.type
_entity.pdbx_description
1 polymer ?
#
loop_
_entity_poly.entity_id
_entity_poly.type
_entity_poly.pdbx_seq_one_letter_code
_entity_poly.pdbx_strand_id
1 'polypeptide(L)'
;MKVSELVNKEGLVWLMPPARRFYPVMVVLLLASLFTVLAAVGLGYPQMGLLPWVGLVFGGIVLLMMILPRSWQRWRLAELAWDETYLYLLNGSSDRAQALPRAVLVGVERDRKVGHDGQWLAFSLDLALNDEQLAAATALMGLSREGAHVVAPGIYRFGFKRAWHGRRTLQGLLDTLLPI
;
A
#
# COMPACT_ATOMS: atom_id res chain seq x y z
N MET A 1 -13.75 -8.68 9.28
CA MET A 1 -14.62 -8.45 8.11
C MET A 1 -13.83 -8.79 6.85
N LYS A 2 -14.49 -9.26 5.78
CA LYS A 2 -13.83 -9.55 4.50
C LYS A 2 -13.79 -8.30 3.63
N VAL A 3 -12.68 -8.12 2.90
CA VAL A 3 -12.53 -6.97 1.97
C VAL A 3 -13.57 -7.00 0.85
N SER A 4 -14.00 -8.19 0.41
CA SER A 4 -15.06 -8.34 -0.60
C SER A 4 -16.41 -7.73 -0.19
N GLU A 5 -16.70 -7.67 1.10
CA GLU A 5 -17.90 -7.04 1.64
C GLU A 5 -17.83 -5.50 1.57
N LEU A 6 -16.60 -4.96 1.67
CA LEU A 6 -16.36 -3.53 1.56
C LEU A 6 -16.48 -3.01 0.13
N VAL A 7 -16.05 -3.80 -0.85
CA VAL A 7 -16.06 -3.39 -2.27
C VAL A 7 -17.47 -3.05 -2.76
N ASN A 8 -18.49 -3.69 -2.20
CA ASN A 8 -19.89 -3.48 -2.54
C ASN A 8 -20.56 -2.33 -1.76
N LYS A 9 -19.82 -1.67 -0.85
CA LYS A 9 -20.35 -0.58 -0.03
C LYS A 9 -20.21 0.75 -0.75
N GLU A 10 -21.33 1.43 -0.98
CA GLU A 10 -21.36 2.76 -1.58
C GLU A 10 -20.79 3.83 -0.62
N GLY A 11 -20.22 4.90 -1.17
CA GLY A 11 -19.71 6.02 -0.39
C GLY A 11 -18.35 5.79 0.30
N LEU A 12 -17.68 4.65 0.02
CA LEU A 12 -16.36 4.38 0.60
C LEU A 12 -15.25 5.16 -0.12
N VAL A 13 -14.45 5.86 0.66
CA VAL A 13 -13.22 6.49 0.18
C VAL A 13 -12.07 5.49 0.39
N TRP A 14 -11.31 5.23 -0.68
CA TRP A 14 -10.22 4.26 -0.67
C TRP A 14 -8.87 4.93 -0.81
N LEU A 15 -7.95 4.64 0.10
CA LEU A 15 -6.54 4.99 -0.04
C LEU A 15 -5.81 3.85 -0.76
N MET A 16 -5.82 3.90 -2.09
CA MET A 16 -5.13 2.94 -2.95
C MET A 16 -4.40 3.66 -4.09
N PRO A 17 -3.40 3.04 -4.74
CA PRO A 17 -2.72 3.63 -5.88
C PRO A 17 -3.70 4.06 -6.98
N PRO A 18 -3.68 5.35 -7.39
CA PRO A 18 -4.61 5.86 -8.40
C PRO A 18 -4.34 5.19 -9.76
N ALA A 19 -5.39 4.72 -10.44
CA ALA A 19 -5.29 4.00 -11.70
C ALA A 19 -4.45 4.75 -12.75
N ARG A 20 -4.64 6.07 -12.85
CA ARG A 20 -3.93 6.93 -13.81
C ARG A 20 -2.40 6.95 -13.63
N ARG A 21 -1.89 6.67 -12.43
CA ARG A 21 -0.45 6.60 -12.16
C ARG A 21 0.04 5.17 -12.16
N PHE A 22 -0.74 4.26 -11.61
CA PHE A 22 -0.36 2.87 -11.46
C PHE A 22 -0.19 2.16 -12.80
N TYR A 23 -1.24 2.17 -13.66
CA TYR A 23 -1.20 1.42 -14.91
C TYR A 23 -0.11 1.87 -15.89
N PRO A 24 0.15 3.17 -16.13
CA PRO A 24 1.26 3.56 -17.00
C PRO A 24 2.61 3.06 -16.52
N VAL A 25 2.87 3.10 -15.20
CA VAL A 25 4.13 2.57 -14.64
C VAL A 25 4.23 1.07 -14.84
N MET A 26 3.14 0.33 -14.63
CA MET A 26 3.12 -1.11 -14.89
C MET A 26 3.38 -1.44 -16.37
N VAL A 27 2.78 -0.69 -17.28
CA VAL A 27 3.03 -0.85 -18.73
C VAL A 27 4.50 -0.55 -19.08
N VAL A 28 5.07 0.53 -18.54
CA VAL A 28 6.49 0.85 -18.75
C VAL A 28 7.41 -0.26 -18.22
N LEU A 29 7.12 -0.80 -17.03
CA LEU A 29 7.88 -1.93 -16.48
C LEU A 29 7.74 -3.19 -17.34
N LEU A 30 6.55 -3.47 -17.86
CA LEU A 30 6.30 -4.58 -18.77
C LEU A 30 7.15 -4.43 -20.05
N LEU A 31 7.10 -3.26 -20.67
CA LEU A 31 7.87 -2.98 -21.90
C LEU A 31 9.38 -3.02 -21.64
N ALA A 32 9.84 -2.45 -20.53
CA ALA A 32 11.25 -2.49 -20.15
C ALA A 32 11.73 -3.94 -19.90
N SER A 33 10.94 -4.76 -19.21
CA SER A 33 11.31 -6.17 -19.00
C SER A 33 11.31 -6.97 -20.30
N LEU A 34 10.35 -6.73 -21.18
CA LEU A 34 10.31 -7.35 -22.50
C LEU A 34 11.54 -6.93 -23.33
N PHE A 35 11.87 -5.64 -23.36
CA PHE A 35 13.05 -5.14 -24.04
C PHE A 35 14.34 -5.75 -23.49
N THR A 36 14.46 -5.89 -22.16
CA THR A 36 15.62 -6.52 -21.52
C THR A 36 15.79 -7.96 -21.94
N VAL A 37 14.69 -8.73 -22.02
CA VAL A 37 14.72 -10.13 -22.47
C VAL A 37 15.12 -10.21 -23.93
N LEU A 38 14.52 -9.40 -24.80
CA LEU A 38 14.81 -9.39 -26.24
C LEU A 38 16.26 -8.96 -26.51
N ALA A 39 16.76 -7.95 -25.80
CA ALA A 39 18.16 -7.50 -25.92
C ALA A 39 19.13 -8.57 -25.43
N ALA A 40 18.83 -9.26 -24.32
CA ALA A 40 19.66 -10.34 -23.82
C ALA A 40 19.74 -11.53 -24.83
N VAL A 41 18.64 -11.86 -25.46
CA VAL A 41 18.60 -12.92 -26.51
C VAL A 41 19.31 -12.44 -27.77
N GLY A 42 19.02 -11.22 -28.25
CA GLY A 42 19.56 -10.70 -29.53
C GLY A 42 21.06 -10.41 -29.48
N LEU A 43 21.58 -9.91 -28.36
CA LEU A 43 22.99 -9.58 -28.20
C LEU A 43 23.83 -10.74 -27.65
N GLY A 44 23.20 -11.69 -26.95
CA GLY A 44 23.88 -12.79 -26.27
C GLY A 44 24.03 -14.06 -27.07
N TYR A 45 23.21 -14.27 -28.10
CA TYR A 45 23.24 -15.50 -28.88
C TYR A 45 24.27 -15.42 -30.04
N PRO A 46 25.16 -16.43 -30.26
CA PRO A 46 25.27 -17.73 -29.57
C PRO A 46 26.25 -17.74 -28.37
N GLN A 47 26.98 -16.66 -28.10
CA GLN A 47 28.01 -16.59 -27.06
C GLN A 47 27.50 -15.82 -25.82
N MET A 48 26.58 -16.42 -25.07
CA MET A 48 26.05 -15.80 -23.85
C MET A 48 27.13 -15.72 -22.74
N GLY A 49 27.69 -14.54 -22.52
CA GLY A 49 28.43 -14.22 -21.31
C GLY A 49 27.51 -14.09 -20.08
N LEU A 50 28.09 -13.85 -18.92
CA LEU A 50 27.35 -13.74 -17.65
C LEU A 50 26.25 -12.67 -17.68
N LEU A 51 26.54 -11.53 -18.27
CA LEU A 51 25.64 -10.36 -18.27
C LEU A 51 24.32 -10.60 -19.03
N PRO A 52 24.30 -11.13 -20.27
CA PRO A 52 23.07 -11.52 -20.95
C PRO A 52 22.26 -12.56 -20.21
N TRP A 53 22.91 -13.54 -19.54
CA TRP A 53 22.20 -14.52 -18.72
C TRP A 53 21.49 -13.87 -17.52
N VAL A 54 22.14 -12.95 -16.82
CA VAL A 54 21.54 -12.20 -15.73
C VAL A 54 20.34 -11.40 -16.24
N GLY A 55 20.48 -10.69 -17.37
CA GLY A 55 19.40 -9.95 -18.01
C GLY A 55 18.21 -10.85 -18.40
N LEU A 56 18.48 -12.03 -18.94
CA LEU A 56 17.45 -12.99 -19.33
C LEU A 56 16.68 -13.53 -18.12
N VAL A 57 17.39 -13.91 -17.07
CA VAL A 57 16.77 -14.46 -15.85
C VAL A 57 15.95 -13.38 -15.13
N PHE A 58 16.54 -12.23 -14.81
CA PHE A 58 15.82 -11.16 -14.10
C PHE A 58 14.71 -10.56 -14.95
N GLY A 59 14.99 -10.23 -16.22
CA GLY A 59 13.99 -9.72 -17.15
C GLY A 59 12.85 -10.71 -17.36
N GLY A 60 13.15 -12.00 -17.47
CA GLY A 60 12.18 -13.08 -17.61
C GLY A 60 11.29 -13.22 -16.37
N ILE A 61 11.84 -13.18 -15.16
CA ILE A 61 11.07 -13.24 -13.91
C ILE A 61 10.13 -12.03 -13.82
N VAL A 62 10.65 -10.81 -14.07
CA VAL A 62 9.84 -9.59 -14.03
C VAL A 62 8.75 -9.63 -15.10
N LEU A 63 9.06 -10.06 -16.32
CA LEU A 63 8.10 -10.21 -17.41
C LEU A 63 6.99 -11.20 -17.02
N LEU A 64 7.35 -12.33 -16.45
CA LEU A 64 6.39 -13.35 -16.00
C LEU A 64 5.46 -12.80 -14.92
N MET A 65 6.01 -12.05 -13.95
CA MET A 65 5.20 -11.37 -12.93
C MET A 65 4.27 -10.32 -13.53
N MET A 66 4.74 -9.58 -14.56
CA MET A 66 3.95 -8.52 -15.21
C MET A 66 2.83 -9.06 -16.12
N ILE A 67 2.99 -10.23 -16.71
CA ILE A 67 1.95 -10.85 -17.54
C ILE A 67 0.77 -11.34 -16.68
N LEU A 68 0.99 -11.64 -15.41
CA LEU A 68 -0.05 -12.13 -14.52
C LEU A 68 -0.95 -10.99 -13.99
N PRO A 69 -2.24 -10.89 -14.38
CA PRO A 69 -3.15 -9.83 -13.91
C PRO A 69 -3.29 -9.79 -12.38
N ARG A 70 -3.15 -10.94 -11.73
CA ARG A 70 -3.19 -11.08 -10.26
C ARG A 70 -2.08 -10.30 -9.55
N SER A 71 -0.91 -10.16 -10.20
CA SER A 71 0.20 -9.37 -9.64
C SER A 71 -0.15 -7.89 -9.59
N TRP A 72 -0.78 -7.38 -10.65
CA TRP A 72 -1.21 -5.97 -10.71
C TRP A 72 -2.28 -5.67 -9.67
N GLN A 73 -3.22 -6.59 -9.46
CA GLN A 73 -4.24 -6.46 -8.41
C GLN A 73 -3.60 -6.43 -7.02
N ARG A 74 -2.64 -7.33 -6.73
CA ARG A 74 -1.93 -7.36 -5.45
C ARG A 74 -1.15 -6.09 -5.15
N TRP A 75 -0.57 -5.46 -6.17
CA TRP A 75 0.21 -4.24 -5.98
C TRP A 75 -0.64 -2.97 -5.89
N ARG A 76 -1.91 -3.06 -6.24
CA ARG A 76 -2.88 -1.97 -6.14
C ARG A 76 -3.83 -2.13 -4.95
N LEU A 77 -3.45 -2.87 -3.92
CA LEU A 77 -4.29 -3.05 -2.75
C LEU A 77 -4.38 -1.77 -1.91
N ALA A 78 -5.55 -1.57 -1.31
CA ALA A 78 -5.78 -0.43 -0.44
C ALA A 78 -5.08 -0.60 0.91
N GLU A 79 -4.52 0.48 1.43
CA GLU A 79 -3.95 0.53 2.77
C GLU A 79 -5.01 0.86 3.81
N LEU A 80 -5.96 1.72 3.42
CA LEU A 80 -6.98 2.28 4.28
C LEU A 80 -8.24 2.57 3.46
N ALA A 81 -9.41 2.44 4.08
CA ALA A 81 -10.67 2.94 3.53
C ALA A 81 -11.51 3.56 4.65
N TRP A 82 -12.43 4.45 4.33
CA TRP A 82 -13.33 5.05 5.31
C TRP A 82 -14.63 5.51 4.68
N ASP A 83 -15.64 5.57 5.51
CA ASP A 83 -16.92 6.21 5.24
C ASP A 83 -17.26 7.21 6.36
N GLU A 84 -18.47 7.68 6.43
CA GLU A 84 -18.91 8.62 7.46
C GLU A 84 -18.87 8.02 8.88
N THR A 85 -19.02 6.70 9.01
CA THR A 85 -19.21 6.01 10.28
C THR A 85 -17.99 5.20 10.70
N TYR A 86 -17.30 4.59 9.75
CA TYR A 86 -16.22 3.64 10.01
C TYR A 86 -14.92 3.96 9.29
N LEU A 87 -13.83 3.62 9.94
CA LEU A 87 -12.48 3.54 9.41
C LEU A 87 -12.12 2.06 9.23
N TYR A 88 -11.61 1.70 8.06
CA TYR A 88 -11.24 0.32 7.73
C TYR A 88 -9.74 0.23 7.51
N LEU A 89 -9.05 -0.46 8.42
CA LEU A 89 -7.64 -0.80 8.26
C LEU A 89 -7.53 -2.02 7.34
N LEU A 90 -6.72 -1.95 6.29
CA LEU A 90 -6.55 -3.00 5.29
C LEU A 90 -5.08 -3.43 5.15
N ASN A 91 -4.14 -2.50 5.29
CA ASN A 91 -2.69 -2.74 5.14
C ASN A 91 -2.31 -3.53 3.88
N GLY A 92 -2.98 -3.25 2.76
CA GLY A 92 -2.74 -3.99 1.52
C GLY A 92 -3.26 -5.45 1.57
N SER A 93 -4.09 -5.83 2.53
CA SER A 93 -4.73 -7.14 2.54
C SER A 93 -5.85 -7.23 1.51
N SER A 94 -5.92 -8.35 0.79
CA SER A 94 -7.04 -8.65 -0.11
C SER A 94 -8.20 -9.35 0.59
N ASP A 95 -7.97 -9.91 1.80
CA ASP A 95 -8.90 -10.82 2.43
C ASP A 95 -9.49 -10.29 3.73
N ARG A 96 -8.71 -9.49 4.47
CA ARG A 96 -9.08 -9.06 5.83
C ARG A 96 -9.06 -7.54 5.95
N ALA A 97 -10.10 -7.02 6.60
CA ALA A 97 -10.18 -5.64 7.01
C ALA A 97 -10.65 -5.57 8.47
N GLN A 98 -10.12 -4.64 9.21
CA GLN A 98 -10.61 -4.31 10.54
C GLN A 98 -11.44 -3.03 10.44
N ALA A 99 -12.71 -3.14 10.78
CA ALA A 99 -13.60 -1.99 10.91
C ALA A 99 -13.45 -1.39 12.32
N LEU A 100 -13.21 -0.11 12.38
CA LEU A 100 -13.14 0.68 13.61
C LEU A 100 -14.18 1.80 13.51
N PRO A 101 -14.94 2.12 14.58
CA PRO A 101 -15.77 3.32 14.57
C PRO A 101 -14.91 4.56 14.30
N ARG A 102 -15.39 5.49 13.46
CA ARG A 102 -14.63 6.70 13.14
C ARG A 102 -14.33 7.56 14.39
N ALA A 103 -15.13 7.44 15.42
CA ALA A 103 -14.93 8.10 16.73
C ALA A 103 -13.61 7.71 17.43
N VAL A 104 -12.98 6.59 17.07
CA VAL A 104 -11.66 6.23 17.63
C VAL A 104 -10.51 7.03 17.01
N LEU A 105 -10.74 7.75 15.91
CA LEU A 105 -9.74 8.61 15.30
C LEU A 105 -9.58 9.89 16.14
N VAL A 106 -8.43 10.01 16.79
CA VAL A 106 -8.09 11.16 17.64
C VAL A 106 -7.36 12.25 16.86
N GLY A 107 -6.50 11.82 15.91
CA GLY A 107 -5.72 12.76 15.14
C GLY A 107 -5.12 12.17 13.88
N VAL A 108 -4.77 13.06 12.96
CA VAL A 108 -4.03 12.73 11.74
C VAL A 108 -2.77 13.59 11.73
N GLU A 109 -1.61 12.95 11.87
CA GLU A 109 -0.34 13.66 11.78
C GLU A 109 0.25 13.45 10.37
N ARG A 110 0.68 14.55 9.77
CA ARG A 110 1.34 14.54 8.47
C ARG A 110 2.83 14.40 8.68
N ASP A 111 3.36 13.22 8.49
CA ASP A 111 4.76 12.95 8.69
C ASP A 111 5.63 13.61 7.62
N ARG A 112 6.63 14.36 8.10
CA ARG A 112 7.76 14.84 7.31
C ARG A 112 8.99 13.93 7.45
N LYS A 113 8.95 12.94 8.33
CA LYS A 113 10.14 12.18 8.68
C LYS A 113 10.42 11.10 7.63
N VAL A 114 11.57 11.26 7.02
CA VAL A 114 12.28 10.20 6.31
C VAL A 114 12.83 9.27 7.40
N GLY A 115 12.32 8.04 7.49
CA GLY A 115 12.97 7.03 8.30
C GLY A 115 14.39 6.79 7.79
N HIS A 116 15.29 6.33 8.64
CA HIS A 116 16.69 6.00 8.31
C HIS A 116 16.79 5.04 7.11
N ASP A 117 15.75 4.28 6.81
CA ASP A 117 15.67 3.30 5.73
C ASP A 117 15.06 3.85 4.42
N GLY A 118 14.92 5.17 4.28
CA GLY A 118 14.36 5.77 3.06
C GLY A 118 12.87 5.49 2.81
N GLN A 119 12.17 4.87 3.75
CA GLN A 119 10.74 4.65 3.67
C GLN A 119 9.97 5.94 3.99
N TRP A 120 9.30 6.45 2.97
CA TRP A 120 8.48 7.64 3.10
C TRP A 120 7.13 7.29 3.73
N LEU A 121 7.00 7.43 5.05
CA LEU A 121 5.69 7.52 5.67
C LEU A 121 5.06 8.85 5.27
N ALA A 122 3.83 8.83 4.82
CA ALA A 122 3.17 10.03 4.32
C ALA A 122 2.34 10.71 5.39
N PHE A 123 1.76 9.93 6.28
CA PHE A 123 0.94 10.36 7.40
C PHE A 123 0.81 9.25 8.43
N SER A 124 0.39 9.61 9.61
CA SER A 124 0.02 8.68 10.67
C SER A 124 -1.35 9.02 11.24
N LEU A 125 -2.03 7.99 11.72
CA LEU A 125 -3.31 8.09 12.41
C LEU A 125 -3.11 7.78 13.89
N ASP A 126 -3.61 8.65 14.74
CA ASP A 126 -3.68 8.42 16.17
C ASP A 126 -5.06 7.88 16.51
N LEU A 127 -5.11 6.63 16.98
CA LEU A 127 -6.34 5.89 17.23
C LEU A 127 -6.47 5.55 18.71
N ALA A 128 -7.60 5.90 19.30
CA ALA A 128 -7.97 5.48 20.65
C ALA A 128 -8.54 4.06 20.62
N LEU A 129 -7.72 3.07 20.98
CA LEU A 129 -8.07 1.66 20.84
C LEU A 129 -8.11 0.97 22.20
N ASN A 130 -9.09 0.09 22.40
CA ASN A 130 -9.06 -0.87 23.48
C ASN A 130 -8.11 -2.04 23.17
N ASP A 131 -7.85 -2.91 24.15
CA ASP A 131 -6.88 -4.00 24.02
C ASP A 131 -7.21 -4.98 22.88
N GLU A 132 -8.48 -5.27 22.65
CA GLU A 132 -8.94 -6.17 21.58
C GLU A 132 -8.73 -5.53 20.20
N GLN A 133 -9.12 -4.27 20.06
CA GLN A 133 -8.95 -3.51 18.83
C GLN A 133 -7.47 -3.32 18.50
N LEU A 134 -6.63 -3.04 19.51
CA LEU A 134 -5.20 -2.93 19.35
C LEU A 134 -4.58 -4.25 18.89
N ALA A 135 -4.94 -5.37 19.53
CA ALA A 135 -4.44 -6.68 19.14
C ALA A 135 -4.80 -7.03 17.70
N ALA A 136 -6.04 -6.75 17.28
CA ALA A 136 -6.50 -6.97 15.92
C ALA A 136 -5.78 -6.04 14.91
N ALA A 137 -5.61 -4.74 15.24
CA ALA A 137 -4.93 -3.78 14.39
C ALA A 137 -3.44 -4.13 14.21
N THR A 138 -2.74 -4.45 15.29
CA THR A 138 -1.32 -4.82 15.24
C THR A 138 -1.11 -6.13 14.46
N ALA A 139 -1.97 -7.13 14.64
CA ALA A 139 -1.92 -8.36 13.87
C ALA A 139 -2.14 -8.12 12.36
N LEU A 140 -3.09 -7.25 11.99
CA LEU A 140 -3.35 -6.88 10.61
C LEU A 140 -2.19 -6.09 10.00
N MET A 141 -1.62 -5.15 10.77
CA MET A 141 -0.49 -4.31 10.32
C MET A 141 0.85 -5.06 10.32
N GLY A 142 0.89 -6.31 10.77
CA GLY A 142 2.12 -7.09 10.90
C GLY A 142 3.08 -6.51 11.95
N LEU A 143 2.56 -5.77 12.91
CA LEU A 143 3.32 -5.18 14.01
C LEU A 143 3.21 -6.06 15.27
N SER A 144 4.27 -6.10 16.08
CA SER A 144 4.11 -6.59 17.46
C SER A 144 3.31 -5.57 18.27
N ARG A 145 2.66 -6.04 19.35
CA ARG A 145 1.92 -5.13 20.25
C ARG A 145 2.82 -4.03 20.82
N GLU A 146 4.09 -4.33 21.03
CA GLU A 146 5.13 -3.39 21.49
C GLU A 146 5.61 -2.46 20.39
N GLY A 147 5.41 -2.83 19.11
CA GLY A 147 5.78 -2.01 17.94
C GLY A 147 4.77 -0.94 17.55
N ALA A 148 3.58 -0.93 18.16
CA ALA A 148 2.65 0.18 18.00
C ALA A 148 3.17 1.37 18.81
N HIS A 149 3.39 2.52 18.17
CA HIS A 149 3.89 3.69 18.86
C HIS A 149 2.81 4.28 19.79
N VAL A 150 3.05 4.27 21.09
CA VAL A 150 2.15 4.83 22.09
C VAL A 150 2.34 6.35 22.15
N VAL A 151 1.30 7.11 21.84
CA VAL A 151 1.29 8.58 21.90
C VAL A 151 0.84 9.05 23.29
N ALA A 152 -0.21 8.41 23.81
CA ALA A 152 -0.75 8.63 25.16
C ALA A 152 -1.43 7.33 25.64
N PRO A 153 -1.80 7.22 26.93
CA PRO A 153 -2.52 6.05 27.42
C PRO A 153 -3.77 5.76 26.58
N GLY A 154 -3.84 4.57 25.97
CA GLY A 154 -4.93 4.16 25.09
C GLY A 154 -4.93 4.77 23.68
N ILE A 155 -3.95 5.62 23.34
CA ILE A 155 -3.83 6.21 22.00
C ILE A 155 -2.57 5.69 21.32
N TYR A 156 -2.77 5.07 20.15
CA TYR A 156 -1.74 4.39 19.38
C TYR A 156 -1.60 5.00 17.99
N ARG A 157 -0.36 5.20 17.55
CA ARG A 157 -0.03 5.78 16.24
C ARG A 157 0.29 4.69 15.23
N PHE A 158 -0.39 4.74 14.09
CA PHE A 158 -0.17 3.88 12.95
C PHE A 158 0.25 4.70 11.73
N GLY A 159 1.38 4.34 11.13
CA GLY A 159 1.92 5.03 9.96
C GLY A 159 1.46 4.40 8.63
N PHE A 160 1.16 5.24 7.65
CA PHE A 160 0.70 4.82 6.32
C PHE A 160 1.53 5.43 5.21
N LYS A 161 1.62 4.72 4.07
CA LYS A 161 2.32 5.16 2.87
C LYS A 161 1.43 6.07 2.02
N ARG A 162 2.03 6.79 1.07
CA ARG A 162 1.29 7.68 0.16
C ARG A 162 0.36 6.98 -0.82
N ALA A 163 0.45 5.66 -0.97
CA ALA A 163 -0.27 4.91 -2.00
C ALA A 163 -0.21 5.59 -3.39
N TRP A 164 0.97 6.13 -3.75
CA TRP A 164 1.25 6.83 -5.02
C TRP A 164 0.50 8.15 -5.23
N HIS A 165 -0.22 8.66 -4.24
CA HIS A 165 -0.90 9.96 -4.32
C HIS A 165 0.10 11.11 -4.31
N GLY A 166 -0.20 12.17 -5.06
CA GLY A 166 0.49 13.44 -4.94
C GLY A 166 0.14 14.12 -3.61
N ARG A 167 1.03 14.99 -3.11
CA ARG A 167 0.86 15.65 -1.81
C ARG A 167 -0.49 16.37 -1.67
N ARG A 168 -0.93 17.13 -2.70
CA ARG A 168 -2.20 17.85 -2.69
C ARG A 168 -3.41 16.91 -2.69
N THR A 169 -3.36 15.86 -3.51
CA THR A 169 -4.44 14.86 -3.59
C THR A 169 -4.57 14.08 -2.29
N LEU A 170 -3.44 13.66 -1.70
CA LEU A 170 -3.45 13.00 -0.40
C LEU A 170 -4.01 13.92 0.68
N GLN A 171 -3.62 15.19 0.66
CA GLN A 171 -4.14 16.19 1.60
C GLN A 171 -5.65 16.30 1.51
N GLY A 172 -6.21 16.49 0.29
CA GLY A 172 -7.66 16.54 0.11
C GLY A 172 -8.38 15.26 0.56
N LEU A 173 -7.78 14.09 0.36
CA LEU A 173 -8.32 12.84 0.89
C LEU A 173 -8.31 12.80 2.43
N LEU A 174 -7.20 13.20 3.05
CA LEU A 174 -7.09 13.23 4.52
C LEU A 174 -8.00 14.27 5.18
N ASP A 175 -8.30 15.38 4.48
CA ASP A 175 -9.24 16.37 4.97
C ASP A 175 -10.67 15.79 5.07
N THR A 176 -11.04 14.80 4.24
CA THR A 176 -12.31 14.07 4.37
C THR A 176 -12.31 13.06 5.52
N LEU A 177 -11.15 12.67 6.01
CA LEU A 177 -11.01 11.74 7.12
C LEU A 177 -11.18 12.43 8.48
N LEU A 178 -10.79 13.71 8.59
CA LEU A 178 -10.98 14.47 9.81
C LEU A 178 -12.47 14.80 9.99
N PRO A 179 -13.07 14.60 11.18
CA PRO A 179 -14.40 15.09 11.44
C PRO A 179 -14.40 16.63 11.32
N ILE A 180 -15.38 17.17 10.61
CA ILE A 180 -15.65 18.60 10.53
C ILE A 180 -16.22 19.05 11.88
#